data_0ef8b1464399702e44daf4025162a4c4
#
_entry.id   0ef8b1464399702e44daf4025162a4c4
#
_cell.length_a   1.000
_cell.length_b   1.000
_cell.length_c   1.000
_cell.angle_alpha   90.00
_cell.angle_beta   90.00
_cell.angle_gamma   90.00
#
_symmetry.space_group_name_H-M   'P 1'
#
loop_
_entity.id
_entity.type
_entity.pdbx_description
1 polymer ?
#
loop_
_entity_poly.entity_id
_entity_poly.type
_entity_poly.pdbx_seq_one_letter_code
_entity_poly.pdbx_strand_id
1 'polypeptide(L)'
;ALIVAGGEVIPAGNGQTEVTVSVGGQSIVVPVEISKFESPDTVSFNYGALAVLSKQGCNQGACHGSPSGKGGFRLSLRAYDPALDIETLVREAFNRRTNLYEPDASLLLRKPLMEVAHGGGRRMKKTDAGYAVLRDWIAQGCQLDPSGSPTVTKLEVYPRERILMRPAHTQQVLALAHYSDGSVRDVTSLAVFSSSDEAVATVDANGLVVGQDRGEAAILVRFLDKLESASLMFLKQIPGFQWNSPAENNFVDHHVFEKLKQLQILPSDLCTDEEFVRRVYLDVIGVLPEPAESKAFLVDTDPAKRAKLIDRLLERPEFAEFWALK
;
A
#
# COMPACT_ATOMS: atom_id res chain seq x y z
N ALA A 1 15.74 16.85 -21.53
CA ALA A 1 15.46 16.02 -20.37
C ALA A 1 16.75 15.65 -19.64
N LEU A 2 16.72 15.55 -18.34
CA LEU A 2 17.85 15.17 -17.51
C LEU A 2 17.48 13.90 -16.74
N ILE A 3 18.34 12.88 -16.76
CA ILE A 3 18.19 11.68 -15.95
C ILE A 3 18.96 11.87 -14.64
N VAL A 4 18.30 11.64 -13.51
CA VAL A 4 18.90 11.73 -12.18
C VAL A 4 19.15 10.33 -11.63
N ALA A 5 20.06 10.21 -10.68
CA ALA A 5 20.29 8.95 -9.97
C ALA A 5 18.97 8.43 -9.34
N GLY A 6 18.65 7.15 -9.57
CA GLY A 6 17.38 6.54 -9.15
C GLY A 6 16.34 6.37 -10.26
N GLY A 7 16.69 6.72 -11.50
CA GLY A 7 15.80 6.51 -12.65
C GLY A 7 14.73 7.60 -12.85
N GLU A 8 14.79 8.67 -12.09
CA GLU A 8 13.91 9.83 -12.28
C GLU A 8 14.34 10.65 -13.49
N VAL A 9 13.38 11.06 -14.34
CA VAL A 9 13.60 11.92 -15.51
C VAL A 9 13.04 13.30 -15.22
N ILE A 10 13.90 14.29 -15.20
CA ILE A 10 13.54 15.69 -14.94
C ILE A 10 13.62 16.48 -16.25
N PRO A 11 12.55 17.20 -16.64
CA PRO A 11 12.55 18.02 -17.85
C PRO A 11 13.48 19.25 -17.67
N ALA A 12 14.18 19.62 -18.75
CA ALA A 12 15.06 20.79 -18.79
C ALA A 12 14.67 21.84 -19.83
N GLY A 13 13.63 21.58 -20.64
CA GLY A 13 13.11 22.47 -21.65
C GLY A 13 12.14 21.74 -22.58
N ASN A 14 11.38 22.50 -23.40
CA ASN A 14 10.51 21.95 -24.43
C ASN A 14 11.31 21.21 -25.50
N GLY A 15 10.75 20.17 -26.07
CA GLY A 15 11.30 19.42 -27.20
C GLY A 15 11.14 17.92 -27.09
N GLN A 16 11.67 17.22 -28.08
CA GLN A 16 11.67 15.75 -28.09
C GLN A 16 13.09 15.23 -27.87
N THR A 17 13.19 14.12 -27.16
CA THR A 17 14.44 13.43 -26.85
C THR A 17 14.17 11.93 -26.66
N GLU A 18 15.22 11.16 -26.48
CA GLU A 18 15.13 9.73 -26.21
C GLU A 18 15.88 9.37 -24.93
N VAL A 19 15.31 8.44 -24.18
CA VAL A 19 15.97 7.83 -23.01
C VAL A 19 16.29 6.39 -23.36
N THR A 20 17.56 6.05 -23.38
CA THR A 20 18.00 4.66 -23.58
C THR A 20 18.17 3.97 -22.23
N VAL A 21 17.43 2.90 -22.01
CA VAL A 21 17.56 2.03 -20.84
C VAL A 21 18.28 0.76 -21.24
N SER A 22 19.41 0.45 -20.58
CA SER A 22 20.22 -0.74 -20.89
C SER A 22 20.38 -1.63 -19.68
N VAL A 23 20.08 -2.92 -19.81
CA VAL A 23 20.21 -3.93 -18.76
C VAL A 23 20.66 -5.25 -19.39
N GLY A 24 21.70 -5.85 -18.83
CA GLY A 24 22.16 -7.17 -19.26
C GLY A 24 22.54 -7.29 -20.75
N GLY A 25 23.03 -6.20 -21.36
CA GLY A 25 23.37 -6.16 -22.79
C GLY A 25 22.17 -5.93 -23.73
N GLN A 26 20.97 -5.82 -23.21
CA GLN A 26 19.77 -5.42 -23.93
C GLN A 26 19.51 -3.93 -23.71
N SER A 27 19.00 -3.23 -24.74
CA SER A 27 18.64 -1.81 -24.65
C SER A 27 17.26 -1.57 -25.23
N ILE A 28 16.52 -0.70 -24.59
CA ILE A 28 15.26 -0.16 -25.11
C ILE A 28 15.37 1.37 -25.19
N VAL A 29 14.85 1.94 -26.26
CA VAL A 29 14.78 3.38 -26.45
C VAL A 29 13.35 3.83 -26.17
N VAL A 30 13.20 4.78 -25.26
CA VAL A 30 11.91 5.36 -24.88
C VAL A 30 11.86 6.79 -25.40
N PRO A 31 10.98 7.13 -26.37
CA PRO A 31 10.82 8.50 -26.81
C PRO A 31 10.18 9.34 -25.70
N VAL A 32 10.69 10.55 -25.51
CA VAL A 32 10.19 11.51 -24.50
C VAL A 32 9.91 12.83 -25.20
N GLU A 33 8.69 13.33 -25.02
CA GLU A 33 8.29 14.66 -25.46
C GLU A 33 8.03 15.54 -24.22
N ILE A 34 8.62 16.72 -24.21
CA ILE A 34 8.43 17.74 -23.17
C ILE A 34 7.73 18.91 -23.81
N SER A 35 6.57 19.25 -23.30
CA SER A 35 5.77 20.40 -23.70
C SER A 35 5.43 21.27 -22.50
N LYS A 36 5.09 22.54 -22.74
CA LYS A 36 4.67 23.49 -21.70
C LYS A 36 5.69 23.70 -20.57
N PHE A 37 6.99 23.51 -20.83
CA PHE A 37 8.04 23.70 -19.80
C PHE A 37 8.02 25.11 -19.22
N GLU A 38 7.86 26.16 -20.07
CA GLU A 38 7.82 27.56 -19.66
C GLU A 38 6.47 27.98 -19.03
N SER A 39 5.40 27.23 -19.33
CA SER A 39 4.05 27.49 -18.84
C SER A 39 3.37 26.18 -18.44
N PRO A 40 3.79 25.58 -17.33
CA PRO A 40 3.23 24.31 -16.86
C PRO A 40 1.74 24.46 -16.54
N ASP A 41 1.01 23.37 -16.66
CA ASP A 41 -0.40 23.32 -16.28
C ASP A 41 -0.55 23.68 -14.80
N THR A 42 -1.72 24.24 -14.43
CA THR A 42 -2.02 24.57 -13.03
C THR A 42 -2.02 23.33 -12.17
N VAL A 43 -1.50 23.47 -10.95
CA VAL A 43 -1.50 22.37 -9.99
C VAL A 43 -2.93 22.05 -9.58
N SER A 44 -3.35 20.81 -9.80
CA SER A 44 -4.64 20.30 -9.36
C SER A 44 -4.72 20.35 -7.83
N PHE A 45 -5.82 20.86 -7.30
CA PHE A 45 -6.11 20.79 -5.88
C PHE A 45 -6.35 19.35 -5.44
N ASN A 46 -7.24 18.64 -6.15
CA ASN A 46 -7.66 17.29 -5.78
C ASN A 46 -6.52 16.27 -5.91
N TYR A 47 -5.80 16.30 -7.03
CA TYR A 47 -4.81 15.26 -7.38
C TYR A 47 -3.36 15.70 -7.19
N GLY A 48 -3.14 16.95 -6.83
CA GLY A 48 -1.83 17.51 -6.47
C GLY A 48 -1.76 17.87 -5.00
N ALA A 49 -2.37 18.98 -4.60
CA ALA A 49 -2.26 19.51 -3.24
C ALA A 49 -2.81 18.54 -2.17
N LEU A 50 -4.02 17.99 -2.36
CA LEU A 50 -4.60 17.01 -1.44
C LEU A 50 -3.85 15.69 -1.44
N ALA A 51 -3.30 15.26 -2.59
CA ALA A 51 -2.47 14.07 -2.65
C ALA A 51 -1.21 14.21 -1.81
N VAL A 52 -0.52 15.36 -1.89
CA VAL A 52 0.63 15.67 -1.01
C VAL A 52 0.23 15.64 0.46
N LEU A 53 -0.86 16.30 0.85
CA LEU A 53 -1.34 16.30 2.24
C LEU A 53 -1.67 14.89 2.74
N SER A 54 -2.26 14.06 1.88
CA SER A 54 -2.52 12.64 2.17
C SER A 54 -1.24 11.84 2.33
N LYS A 55 -0.27 12.02 1.44
CA LYS A 55 1.03 11.34 1.50
C LYS A 55 1.79 11.68 2.77
N GLN A 56 1.82 12.96 3.14
CA GLN A 56 2.49 13.44 4.36
C GLN A 56 1.73 13.08 5.65
N GLY A 57 0.55 12.45 5.54
CA GLY A 57 -0.27 12.04 6.68
C GLY A 57 -1.01 13.20 7.37
N CYS A 58 -1.07 14.37 6.74
CA CYS A 58 -1.70 15.55 7.34
C CYS A 58 -3.19 15.32 7.62
N ASN A 59 -3.90 14.62 6.73
CA ASN A 59 -5.33 14.32 6.83
C ASN A 59 -5.64 12.93 7.42
N GLN A 60 -4.70 12.35 8.18
CA GLN A 60 -4.96 11.14 8.96
C GLN A 60 -5.67 11.47 10.28
N GLY A 61 -6.38 10.48 10.86
CA GLY A 61 -7.14 10.63 12.10
C GLY A 61 -6.29 11.07 13.31
N ALA A 62 -5.02 10.68 13.38
CA ALA A 62 -4.10 11.11 14.43
C ALA A 62 -3.59 12.58 14.25
N CYS A 63 -3.83 13.18 13.09
CA CYS A 63 -3.42 14.54 12.75
C CYS A 63 -4.65 15.43 12.52
N HIS A 64 -4.85 15.98 11.33
CA HIS A 64 -5.94 16.92 11.04
C HIS A 64 -7.20 16.25 10.48
N GLY A 65 -7.17 14.92 10.22
CA GLY A 65 -8.31 14.16 9.70
C GLY A 65 -9.30 13.66 10.76
N SER A 66 -9.12 14.00 12.04
CA SER A 66 -10.12 13.71 13.09
C SER A 66 -11.30 14.69 13.02
N PRO A 67 -12.47 14.35 13.58
CA PRO A 67 -13.65 15.24 13.53
C PRO A 67 -13.42 16.65 14.07
N SER A 68 -12.57 16.81 15.08
CA SER A 68 -12.19 18.12 15.66
C SER A 68 -10.93 18.73 15.06
N GLY A 69 -10.18 17.97 14.24
CA GLY A 69 -8.85 18.33 13.80
C GLY A 69 -7.84 18.37 14.93
N LYS A 70 -6.62 18.80 14.63
CA LYS A 70 -5.57 19.00 15.63
C LYS A 70 -5.16 20.48 15.66
N GLY A 71 -5.17 21.08 16.86
CA GLY A 71 -4.84 22.51 17.04
C GLY A 71 -5.82 23.45 16.31
N GLY A 72 -7.07 23.10 16.22
CA GLY A 72 -8.12 23.91 15.55
C GLY A 72 -8.01 23.92 14.02
N PHE A 73 -7.22 23.02 13.42
CA PHE A 73 -7.16 22.82 11.97
C PHE A 73 -7.67 21.43 11.64
N ARG A 74 -8.73 21.37 10.84
CA ARG A 74 -9.38 20.14 10.40
C ARG A 74 -9.21 19.98 8.90
N LEU A 75 -8.96 18.75 8.47
CA LEU A 75 -9.06 18.29 7.08
C LEU A 75 -10.01 17.11 7.02
N SER A 76 -10.58 16.86 5.86
CA SER A 76 -11.35 15.64 5.65
C SER A 76 -10.43 14.42 5.70
N LEU A 77 -10.92 13.33 6.27
CA LEU A 77 -10.14 12.11 6.39
C LEU A 77 -9.77 11.58 4.98
N ARG A 78 -8.47 11.48 4.70
CA ARG A 78 -7.96 10.99 3.41
C ARG A 78 -8.47 11.75 2.18
N ALA A 79 -8.72 13.06 2.32
CA ALA A 79 -9.24 13.92 1.25
C ALA A 79 -10.64 13.51 0.74
N TYR A 80 -11.49 12.99 1.61
CA TYR A 80 -12.85 12.55 1.26
C TYR A 80 -13.76 13.71 0.82
N ASP A 81 -13.56 14.89 1.38
CA ASP A 81 -14.37 16.10 1.12
C ASP A 81 -13.47 17.28 0.72
N PRO A 82 -13.13 17.39 -0.58
CA PRO A 82 -12.30 18.49 -1.07
C PRO A 82 -12.90 19.89 -0.85
N ALA A 83 -14.23 19.99 -0.80
CA ALA A 83 -14.90 21.27 -0.54
C ALA A 83 -14.67 21.75 0.90
N LEU A 84 -14.74 20.86 1.87
CA LEU A 84 -14.34 21.14 3.25
C LEU A 84 -12.86 21.50 3.32
N ASP A 85 -11.99 20.73 2.63
CA ASP A 85 -10.56 20.92 2.71
C ASP A 85 -10.10 22.28 2.18
N ILE A 86 -10.64 22.75 1.04
CA ILE A 86 -10.31 24.07 0.52
C ILE A 86 -10.79 25.20 1.44
N GLU A 87 -11.99 25.06 2.01
CA GLU A 87 -12.52 26.04 2.96
C GLU A 87 -11.62 26.18 4.18
N THR A 88 -11.24 25.06 4.78
CA THR A 88 -10.39 25.06 5.97
C THR A 88 -8.94 25.47 5.68
N LEU A 89 -8.42 25.13 4.51
CA LEU A 89 -7.05 25.50 4.12
C LEU A 89 -6.91 27.00 3.82
N VAL A 90 -7.89 27.55 3.11
CA VAL A 90 -7.75 28.89 2.50
C VAL A 90 -8.55 29.95 3.23
N ARG A 91 -9.79 29.67 3.69
CA ARG A 91 -10.70 30.70 4.21
C ARG A 91 -10.78 30.78 5.72
N GLU A 92 -10.71 29.64 6.40
CA GLU A 92 -10.76 29.63 7.86
C GLU A 92 -9.58 30.38 8.51
N ALA A 93 -9.79 30.83 9.73
CA ALA A 93 -8.81 31.50 10.56
C ALA A 93 -8.11 32.67 9.85
N PHE A 94 -8.90 33.46 9.12
CA PHE A 94 -8.44 34.67 8.41
C PHE A 94 -7.33 34.38 7.38
N ASN A 95 -7.42 33.32 6.65
CA ASN A 95 -6.48 32.90 5.58
C ASN A 95 -5.03 32.74 6.06
N ARG A 96 -4.79 32.58 7.37
CA ARG A 96 -3.44 32.58 7.95
C ARG A 96 -2.59 31.39 7.53
N ARG A 97 -3.18 30.33 6.91
CA ARG A 97 -2.45 29.11 6.55
C ARG A 97 -1.71 29.23 5.23
N THR A 98 -2.19 30.10 4.35
CA THR A 98 -1.63 30.33 3.00
C THR A 98 -1.25 31.80 2.83
N ASN A 99 -0.13 32.06 2.16
CA ASN A 99 0.34 33.39 1.80
C ASN A 99 0.61 33.43 0.30
N LEU A 100 -0.27 34.10 -0.45
CA LEU A 100 -0.21 34.16 -1.91
C LEU A 100 0.92 35.04 -2.43
N TYR A 101 1.38 36.03 -1.65
CA TYR A 101 2.46 36.93 -2.02
C TYR A 101 3.85 36.32 -1.80
N GLU A 102 3.96 35.54 -0.72
CA GLU A 102 5.17 34.83 -0.33
C GLU A 102 4.82 33.37 -0.02
N PRO A 103 4.63 32.50 -1.03
CA PRO A 103 4.17 31.12 -0.82
C PRO A 103 5.01 30.36 0.20
N ASP A 104 6.33 30.54 0.20
CA ASP A 104 7.26 29.91 1.14
C ASP A 104 7.05 30.34 2.60
N ALA A 105 6.43 31.50 2.84
CA ALA A 105 6.07 31.97 4.17
C ALA A 105 4.76 31.38 4.69
N SER A 106 4.03 30.59 3.90
CA SER A 106 2.79 29.93 4.28
C SER A 106 2.97 29.00 5.47
N LEU A 107 2.08 29.06 6.48
CA LEU A 107 2.11 28.11 7.60
C LEU A 107 1.89 26.67 7.15
N LEU A 108 1.14 26.47 6.04
CA LEU A 108 0.93 25.17 5.41
C LEU A 108 2.25 24.50 4.99
N LEU A 109 3.28 25.28 4.63
CA LEU A 109 4.62 24.80 4.29
C LEU A 109 5.54 24.80 5.50
N ARG A 110 5.62 25.91 6.23
CA ARG A 110 6.59 26.11 7.31
C ARG A 110 6.42 25.15 8.49
N LYS A 111 5.16 24.78 8.82
CA LYS A 111 4.89 23.82 9.91
C LYS A 111 5.43 22.43 9.61
N PRO A 112 5.09 21.77 8.47
CA PRO A 112 5.64 20.45 8.16
C PRO A 112 7.16 20.46 7.88
N LEU A 113 7.75 21.60 7.54
CA LEU A 113 9.21 21.78 7.46
C LEU A 113 9.87 21.91 8.84
N MET A 114 9.11 22.12 9.92
CA MET A 114 9.61 22.47 11.27
C MET A 114 10.34 23.82 11.32
N GLU A 115 10.06 24.74 10.41
CA GLU A 115 10.49 26.14 10.51
C GLU A 115 9.66 26.94 11.54
N VAL A 116 8.48 26.41 11.85
CA VAL A 116 7.60 26.83 12.94
C VAL A 116 7.18 25.58 13.73
N ALA A 117 7.05 25.72 15.05
CA ALA A 117 6.70 24.62 15.93
C ALA A 117 5.46 23.85 15.43
N HIS A 118 5.58 22.52 15.27
CA HIS A 118 4.56 21.63 14.75
C HIS A 118 4.50 20.35 15.58
N GLY A 119 3.37 20.12 16.27
CA GLY A 119 3.14 18.93 17.10
C GLY A 119 3.15 17.61 16.33
N GLY A 120 3.02 17.64 15.00
CA GLY A 120 3.16 16.48 14.11
C GLY A 120 4.61 16.16 13.71
N GLY A 121 5.58 16.97 14.14
CA GLY A 121 6.99 16.85 13.74
C GLY A 121 7.24 17.26 12.29
N ARG A 122 8.45 16.99 11.81
CA ARG A 122 8.82 17.23 10.41
C ARG A 122 8.14 16.22 9.51
N ARG A 123 7.46 16.69 8.46
CA ARG A 123 6.72 15.85 7.50
C ARG A 123 7.26 15.95 6.09
N MET A 124 8.00 17.01 5.74
CA MET A 124 8.61 17.20 4.42
C MET A 124 9.92 17.97 4.51
N LYS A 125 10.65 17.98 3.41
CA LYS A 125 11.83 18.79 3.16
C LYS A 125 11.57 19.66 1.93
N LYS A 126 12.33 20.77 1.78
CA LYS A 126 12.23 21.63 0.57
C LYS A 126 12.64 20.94 -0.72
N THR A 127 13.40 19.86 -0.60
CA THR A 127 13.82 19.01 -1.74
C THR A 127 12.78 17.99 -2.17
N ASP A 128 11.69 17.81 -1.40
CA ASP A 128 10.66 16.84 -1.73
C ASP A 128 9.75 17.41 -2.82
N ALA A 129 9.37 16.57 -3.82
CA ALA A 129 8.46 16.97 -4.88
C ALA A 129 7.13 17.53 -4.34
N GLY A 130 6.63 16.99 -3.22
CA GLY A 130 5.41 17.50 -2.57
C GLY A 130 5.52 18.94 -2.06
N TYR A 131 6.71 19.40 -1.69
CA TYR A 131 6.93 20.79 -1.32
C TYR A 131 6.70 21.73 -2.53
N ALA A 132 7.30 21.40 -3.67
CA ALA A 132 7.12 22.17 -4.90
C ALA A 132 5.64 22.22 -5.32
N VAL A 133 4.94 21.07 -5.30
CA VAL A 133 3.51 20.98 -5.62
C VAL A 133 2.67 21.92 -4.75
N LEU A 134 2.85 21.89 -3.41
CA LEU A 134 2.08 22.77 -2.51
C LEU A 134 2.45 24.24 -2.68
N ARG A 135 3.74 24.55 -2.83
CA ARG A 135 4.20 25.91 -3.06
C ARG A 135 3.63 26.50 -4.34
N ASP A 136 3.67 25.74 -5.42
CA ASP A 136 3.18 26.18 -6.73
C ASP A 136 1.65 26.33 -6.74
N TRP A 137 0.91 25.43 -6.07
CA TRP A 137 -0.54 25.57 -5.86
C TRP A 137 -0.86 26.87 -5.09
N ILE A 138 -0.11 27.22 -4.05
CA ILE A 138 -0.28 28.47 -3.32
C ILE A 138 0.06 29.67 -4.21
N ALA A 139 1.18 29.64 -4.93
CA ALA A 139 1.59 30.71 -5.84
C ALA A 139 0.57 30.96 -6.97
N GLN A 140 -0.13 29.91 -7.40
CA GLN A 140 -1.22 29.97 -8.39
C GLN A 140 -2.56 30.40 -7.81
N GLY A 141 -2.61 30.82 -6.53
CA GLY A 141 -3.79 31.41 -5.90
C GLY A 141 -4.70 30.42 -5.18
N CYS A 142 -4.21 29.25 -4.80
CA CYS A 142 -4.98 28.23 -4.06
C CYS A 142 -6.31 27.86 -4.74
N GLN A 143 -6.29 27.67 -6.05
CA GLN A 143 -7.50 27.43 -6.83
C GLN A 143 -8.01 26.00 -6.68
N LEU A 144 -9.34 25.83 -6.75
CA LEU A 144 -9.99 24.54 -6.99
C LEU A 144 -9.78 24.11 -8.44
N ASP A 145 -9.87 22.80 -8.66
CA ASP A 145 -9.91 22.30 -10.03
C ASP A 145 -11.17 22.83 -10.76
N PRO A 146 -11.06 23.30 -12.01
CA PRO A 146 -12.20 23.73 -12.79
C PRO A 146 -13.27 22.64 -12.93
N SER A 147 -14.52 23.03 -13.08
CA SER A 147 -15.60 22.07 -13.35
C SER A 147 -15.31 21.29 -14.64
N GLY A 148 -15.46 19.96 -14.58
CA GLY A 148 -15.13 19.07 -15.69
C GLY A 148 -13.67 18.68 -15.80
N SER A 149 -12.81 19.07 -14.85
CA SER A 149 -11.44 18.56 -14.79
C SER A 149 -11.39 17.03 -14.75
N PRO A 150 -10.37 16.40 -15.37
CA PRO A 150 -10.24 14.96 -15.37
C PRO A 150 -10.17 14.38 -13.96
N THR A 151 -10.91 13.28 -13.71
CA THR A 151 -10.95 12.57 -12.43
C THR A 151 -10.24 11.23 -12.51
N VAL A 152 -9.64 10.80 -11.41
CA VAL A 152 -8.98 9.49 -11.34
C VAL A 152 -10.03 8.38 -11.30
N THR A 153 -10.00 7.54 -12.32
CA THR A 153 -10.92 6.41 -12.49
C THR A 153 -10.34 5.10 -11.94
N LYS A 154 -9.02 4.89 -12.09
CA LYS A 154 -8.31 3.66 -11.71
C LYS A 154 -6.91 3.99 -11.23
N LEU A 155 -6.44 3.27 -10.23
CA LEU A 155 -5.02 3.16 -9.88
C LEU A 155 -4.49 1.84 -10.45
N GLU A 156 -3.26 1.84 -10.94
CA GLU A 156 -2.58 0.65 -11.42
C GLU A 156 -1.16 0.61 -10.87
N VAL A 157 -0.68 -0.58 -10.50
CA VAL A 157 0.66 -0.75 -9.92
C VAL A 157 1.51 -1.70 -10.76
N TYR A 158 2.80 -1.43 -10.83
CA TYR A 158 3.79 -2.25 -11.52
C TYR A 158 5.03 -2.48 -10.67
N PRO A 159 5.53 -3.72 -10.63
CA PRO A 159 4.86 -4.94 -11.08
C PRO A 159 3.69 -5.29 -10.13
N ARG A 160 2.66 -5.98 -10.66
CA ARG A 160 1.58 -6.52 -9.81
C ARG A 160 2.04 -7.70 -8.97
N GLU A 161 2.88 -8.53 -9.58
CA GLU A 161 3.48 -9.71 -8.95
C GLU A 161 4.91 -9.85 -9.40
N ARG A 162 5.80 -10.21 -8.48
CA ARG A 162 7.16 -10.56 -8.82
C ARG A 162 7.80 -11.48 -7.79
N ILE A 163 8.57 -12.44 -8.31
CA ILE A 163 9.43 -13.31 -7.51
C ILE A 163 10.86 -12.80 -7.65
N LEU A 164 11.52 -12.51 -6.53
CA LEU A 164 12.91 -12.09 -6.47
C LEU A 164 13.73 -13.16 -5.76
N MET A 165 14.75 -13.65 -6.44
CA MET A 165 15.72 -14.60 -5.90
C MET A 165 17.00 -13.87 -5.51
N ARG A 166 17.48 -14.05 -4.28
CA ARG A 166 18.76 -13.45 -3.89
C ARG A 166 19.88 -13.84 -4.87
N PRO A 167 20.78 -12.92 -5.25
CA PRO A 167 21.06 -11.62 -4.63
C PRO A 167 20.07 -10.48 -4.96
N ALA A 168 19.17 -10.64 -5.96
CA ALA A 168 18.15 -9.63 -6.23
C ALA A 168 17.15 -9.57 -5.05
N HIS A 169 17.08 -8.42 -4.39
CA HIS A 169 16.21 -8.22 -3.22
C HIS A 169 15.59 -6.83 -3.16
N THR A 170 15.67 -6.06 -4.25
CA THR A 170 15.05 -4.74 -4.35
C THR A 170 14.12 -4.69 -5.55
N GLN A 171 13.00 -4.00 -5.39
CA GLN A 171 12.02 -3.78 -6.44
C GLN A 171 11.43 -2.38 -6.34
N GLN A 172 11.54 -1.60 -7.40
CA GLN A 172 10.77 -0.36 -7.52
C GLN A 172 9.31 -0.71 -7.88
N VAL A 173 8.37 -0.22 -7.09
CA VAL A 173 6.93 -0.27 -7.38
C VAL A 173 6.52 1.09 -7.93
N LEU A 174 5.85 1.09 -9.10
CA LEU A 174 5.28 2.27 -9.74
C LEU A 174 3.78 2.31 -9.51
N ALA A 175 3.25 3.53 -9.38
CA ALA A 175 1.82 3.80 -9.27
C ALA A 175 1.38 4.70 -10.43
N LEU A 176 0.49 4.19 -11.28
CA LEU A 176 -0.07 4.90 -12.42
C LEU A 176 -1.54 5.20 -12.19
N ALA A 177 -1.92 6.47 -12.26
CA ALA A 177 -3.32 6.90 -12.19
C ALA A 177 -3.88 7.10 -13.60
N HIS A 178 -4.99 6.44 -13.88
CA HIS A 178 -5.78 6.61 -15.11
C HIS A 178 -6.86 7.65 -14.88
N TYR A 179 -6.97 8.61 -15.77
CA TYR A 179 -7.92 9.70 -15.69
C TYR A 179 -9.09 9.54 -16.66
N SER A 180 -10.19 10.23 -16.39
CA SER A 180 -11.43 10.18 -17.18
C SER A 180 -11.29 10.73 -18.60
N ASP A 181 -10.22 11.50 -18.88
CA ASP A 181 -9.87 12.00 -20.21
C ASP A 181 -9.01 11.01 -21.01
N GLY A 182 -8.75 9.82 -20.47
CA GLY A 182 -7.91 8.79 -21.06
C GLY A 182 -6.41 8.98 -20.80
N SER A 183 -5.98 10.05 -20.13
CA SER A 183 -4.58 10.25 -19.77
C SER A 183 -4.15 9.29 -18.65
N VAL A 184 -2.87 8.89 -18.66
CA VAL A 184 -2.24 8.09 -17.61
C VAL A 184 -1.07 8.89 -17.07
N ARG A 185 -0.98 9.00 -15.73
CA ARG A 185 0.06 9.79 -15.08
C ARG A 185 0.76 8.94 -14.02
N ASP A 186 2.07 9.06 -13.95
CA ASP A 186 2.86 8.51 -12.85
C ASP A 186 2.59 9.34 -11.57
N VAL A 187 2.02 8.67 -10.57
CA VAL A 187 1.71 9.26 -9.25
C VAL A 187 2.53 8.61 -8.14
N THR A 188 3.60 7.89 -8.48
CA THR A 188 4.46 7.19 -7.52
C THR A 188 4.96 8.13 -6.42
N SER A 189 5.41 9.32 -6.80
CA SER A 189 5.89 10.34 -5.84
C SER A 189 4.78 10.90 -4.94
N LEU A 190 3.51 10.72 -5.27
CA LEU A 190 2.33 11.18 -4.54
C LEU A 190 1.56 10.04 -3.84
N ALA A 191 1.83 8.79 -4.19
CA ALA A 191 1.20 7.63 -3.58
C ALA A 191 1.79 7.31 -2.20
N VAL A 192 0.99 6.69 -1.34
CA VAL A 192 1.38 6.16 -0.03
C VAL A 192 1.63 4.68 -0.15
N PHE A 193 2.78 4.23 0.32
CA PHE A 193 3.17 2.82 0.29
C PHE A 193 3.21 2.27 1.72
N SER A 194 2.82 1.01 1.87
CA SER A 194 3.01 0.24 3.11
C SER A 194 3.16 -1.24 2.80
N SER A 195 3.93 -1.95 3.62
CA SER A 195 4.09 -3.40 3.55
C SER A 195 3.09 -4.10 4.45
N SER A 196 2.55 -5.23 4.02
CA SER A 196 1.73 -6.10 4.87
C SER A 196 2.58 -6.85 5.91
N ASP A 197 3.87 -7.03 5.64
CA ASP A 197 4.82 -7.69 6.52
C ASP A 197 6.22 -7.07 6.38
N GLU A 198 6.58 -6.20 7.32
CA GLU A 198 7.88 -5.51 7.33
C GLU A 198 9.05 -6.45 7.69
N ALA A 199 8.78 -7.63 8.27
CA ALA A 199 9.82 -8.62 8.49
C ALA A 199 10.24 -9.30 7.18
N VAL A 200 9.33 -9.41 6.22
CA VAL A 200 9.61 -9.95 4.88
C VAL A 200 10.13 -8.87 3.94
N ALA A 201 9.50 -7.70 3.89
CA ALA A 201 9.92 -6.61 3.03
C ALA A 201 9.51 -5.24 3.60
N THR A 202 10.39 -4.27 3.50
CA THR A 202 10.11 -2.86 3.79
C THR A 202 9.92 -2.09 2.49
N VAL A 203 9.19 -0.98 2.54
CA VAL A 203 9.01 -0.07 1.40
C VAL A 203 9.24 1.37 1.84
N ASP A 204 9.95 2.14 1.04
CA ASP A 204 10.17 3.55 1.29
C ASP A 204 9.03 4.44 0.74
N ALA A 205 9.13 5.76 1.00
CA ALA A 205 8.15 6.72 0.53
C ALA A 205 8.08 6.88 -1.00
N ASN A 206 9.07 6.41 -1.73
CA ASN A 206 9.15 6.47 -3.19
C ASN A 206 8.79 5.15 -3.88
N GLY A 207 8.35 4.14 -3.09
CA GLY A 207 7.97 2.84 -3.61
C GLY A 207 9.13 1.88 -3.86
N LEU A 208 10.33 2.18 -3.36
CA LEU A 208 11.43 1.23 -3.39
C LEU A 208 11.25 0.19 -2.29
N VAL A 209 11.01 -1.05 -2.69
CA VAL A 209 10.86 -2.20 -1.80
C VAL A 209 12.20 -2.89 -1.61
N VAL A 210 12.50 -3.24 -0.37
CA VAL A 210 13.71 -3.98 0.02
C VAL A 210 13.31 -5.24 0.77
N GLY A 211 13.59 -6.41 0.19
CA GLY A 211 13.38 -7.71 0.83
C GLY A 211 14.32 -7.90 2.00
N GLN A 212 13.77 -8.12 3.18
CA GLN A 212 14.49 -8.35 4.42
C GLN A 212 14.76 -9.85 4.61
N ASP A 213 13.72 -10.66 4.53
CA ASP A 213 13.82 -12.11 4.68
C ASP A 213 13.00 -12.83 3.61
N ARG A 214 13.08 -14.16 3.64
CA ARG A 214 12.30 -15.06 2.76
C ARG A 214 10.82 -15.00 3.14
N GLY A 215 9.97 -14.83 2.14
CA GLY A 215 8.53 -14.78 2.34
C GLY A 215 7.82 -14.05 1.21
N GLU A 216 6.57 -13.76 1.42
CA GLU A 216 5.73 -12.96 0.55
C GLU A 216 5.18 -11.76 1.33
N ALA A 217 5.25 -10.60 0.71
CA ALA A 217 4.64 -9.38 1.25
C ALA A 217 3.79 -8.70 0.17
N ALA A 218 2.59 -8.28 0.54
CA ALA A 218 1.78 -7.39 -0.27
C ALA A 218 2.20 -5.94 0.01
N ILE A 219 2.60 -5.23 -1.03
CA ILE A 219 2.87 -3.80 -0.96
C ILE A 219 1.59 -3.07 -1.30
N LEU A 220 0.96 -2.49 -0.30
CA LEU A 220 -0.25 -1.69 -0.46
C LEU A 220 0.13 -0.30 -0.98
N VAL A 221 -0.53 0.12 -2.05
CA VAL A 221 -0.31 1.40 -2.72
C VAL A 221 -1.62 2.17 -2.71
N ARG A 222 -1.63 3.33 -2.08
CA ARG A 222 -2.82 4.18 -2.00
C ARG A 222 -2.56 5.55 -2.63
N PHE A 223 -3.43 5.94 -3.54
CA PHE A 223 -3.49 7.29 -4.08
C PHE A 223 -4.89 7.86 -3.82
N LEU A 224 -5.00 8.75 -2.83
CA LEU A 224 -6.26 9.30 -2.32
C LEU A 224 -7.24 8.19 -1.88
N ASP A 225 -8.38 8.06 -2.57
CA ASP A 225 -9.42 7.03 -2.35
C ASP A 225 -9.14 5.70 -3.04
N LYS A 226 -8.18 5.65 -3.97
CA LYS A 226 -7.84 4.43 -4.71
C LYS A 226 -6.79 3.62 -3.97
N LEU A 227 -7.00 2.31 -3.91
CA LEU A 227 -6.10 1.35 -3.28
C LEU A 227 -5.83 0.20 -4.24
N GLU A 228 -4.56 -0.15 -4.38
CA GLU A 228 -4.08 -1.32 -5.12
C GLU A 228 -2.97 -2.01 -4.34
N SER A 229 -2.58 -3.21 -4.77
CA SER A 229 -1.48 -3.95 -4.15
C SER A 229 -0.58 -4.62 -5.18
N ALA A 230 0.70 -4.74 -4.81
CA ALA A 230 1.68 -5.57 -5.50
C ALA A 230 2.09 -6.73 -4.61
N SER A 231 2.03 -7.96 -5.12
CA SER A 231 2.49 -9.16 -4.40
C SER A 231 3.96 -9.43 -4.76
N LEU A 232 4.84 -9.31 -3.78
CA LEU A 232 6.27 -9.55 -3.97
C LEU A 232 6.73 -10.72 -3.11
N MET A 233 7.36 -11.70 -3.77
CA MET A 233 7.91 -12.87 -3.12
C MET A 233 9.43 -12.80 -3.12
N PHE A 234 10.03 -12.90 -1.94
CA PHE A 234 11.48 -12.90 -1.75
C PHE A 234 11.96 -14.29 -1.40
N LEU A 235 12.81 -14.85 -2.25
CA LEU A 235 13.32 -16.20 -2.10
C LEU A 235 14.82 -16.18 -1.83
N LYS A 236 15.25 -17.19 -1.07
CA LYS A 236 16.65 -17.54 -0.87
C LYS A 236 16.79 -19.01 -1.22
N GLN A 237 17.66 -19.32 -2.14
CA GLN A 237 17.90 -20.73 -2.49
C GLN A 237 18.36 -21.50 -1.26
N ILE A 238 17.67 -22.60 -0.96
CA ILE A 238 18.03 -23.52 0.11
C ILE A 238 18.77 -24.70 -0.54
N PRO A 239 20.08 -24.85 -0.30
CA PRO A 239 20.82 -25.97 -0.84
C PRO A 239 20.22 -27.29 -0.40
N GLY A 240 20.01 -28.21 -1.36
CA GLY A 240 19.44 -29.53 -1.06
C GLY A 240 17.95 -29.59 -0.76
N PHE A 241 17.20 -28.48 -0.94
CA PHE A 241 15.73 -28.50 -0.79
C PHE A 241 15.11 -29.52 -1.73
N GLN A 242 14.34 -30.45 -1.18
CA GLN A 242 13.53 -31.41 -1.92
C GLN A 242 12.09 -31.31 -1.43
N TRP A 243 11.16 -31.16 -2.36
CA TRP A 243 9.74 -31.19 -2.06
C TRP A 243 9.28 -32.62 -1.80
N ASN A 244 8.61 -32.86 -0.67
CA ASN A 244 8.19 -34.19 -0.23
C ASN A 244 6.86 -34.66 -0.85
N SER A 245 6.24 -33.85 -1.72
CA SER A 245 4.99 -34.16 -2.43
C SER A 245 3.90 -34.72 -1.51
N PRO A 246 3.44 -33.96 -0.50
CA PRO A 246 2.40 -34.42 0.40
C PRO A 246 1.10 -34.72 -0.36
N ALA A 247 0.29 -35.65 0.13
CA ALA A 247 -1.00 -35.99 -0.47
C ALA A 247 -1.98 -34.81 -0.35
N GLU A 248 -2.63 -34.48 -1.45
CA GLU A 248 -3.69 -33.48 -1.51
C GLU A 248 -5.04 -34.10 -1.19
N ASN A 249 -5.82 -33.52 -0.28
CA ASN A 249 -7.18 -33.96 0.03
C ASN A 249 -8.24 -33.20 -0.79
N ASN A 250 -7.92 -31.96 -1.17
CA ASN A 250 -8.82 -31.12 -1.96
C ASN A 250 -8.05 -30.00 -2.68
N PHE A 251 -8.78 -29.16 -3.43
CA PHE A 251 -8.19 -28.06 -4.21
C PHE A 251 -7.47 -26.99 -3.36
N VAL A 252 -7.83 -26.85 -2.08
CA VAL A 252 -7.13 -25.90 -1.17
C VAL A 252 -5.72 -26.38 -0.92
N ASP A 253 -5.52 -27.68 -0.68
CA ASP A 253 -4.19 -28.26 -0.49
C ASP A 253 -3.32 -28.04 -1.73
N HIS A 254 -3.90 -28.20 -2.92
CA HIS A 254 -3.18 -27.94 -4.18
C HIS A 254 -2.57 -26.54 -4.19
N HIS A 255 -3.37 -25.51 -3.96
CA HIS A 255 -2.89 -24.11 -3.96
C HIS A 255 -1.91 -23.82 -2.83
N VAL A 256 -2.16 -24.34 -1.64
CA VAL A 256 -1.27 -24.17 -0.48
C VAL A 256 0.07 -24.85 -0.73
N PHE A 257 0.09 -26.07 -1.23
CA PHE A 257 1.31 -26.81 -1.47
C PHE A 257 2.13 -26.23 -2.63
N GLU A 258 1.50 -25.76 -3.70
CA GLU A 258 2.20 -25.01 -4.75
C GLU A 258 2.87 -23.75 -4.18
N LYS A 259 2.20 -23.00 -3.30
CA LYS A 259 2.79 -21.82 -2.66
C LYS A 259 3.94 -22.21 -1.72
N LEU A 260 3.77 -23.21 -0.89
CA LEU A 260 4.82 -23.72 -0.01
C LEU A 260 6.05 -24.20 -0.78
N LYS A 261 5.84 -24.92 -1.89
CA LYS A 261 6.90 -25.38 -2.80
C LYS A 261 7.65 -24.20 -3.42
N GLN A 262 6.95 -23.16 -3.90
CA GLN A 262 7.56 -21.94 -4.39
C GLN A 262 8.43 -21.26 -3.32
N LEU A 263 7.92 -21.18 -2.10
CA LEU A 263 8.64 -20.62 -0.96
C LEU A 263 9.74 -21.55 -0.40
N GLN A 264 9.90 -22.76 -0.93
CA GLN A 264 10.80 -23.79 -0.42
C GLN A 264 10.56 -24.09 1.07
N ILE A 265 9.30 -24.20 1.47
CA ILE A 265 8.87 -24.54 2.84
C ILE A 265 8.19 -25.90 2.79
N LEU A 266 8.71 -26.86 3.56
CA LEU A 266 8.02 -28.13 3.74
C LEU A 266 6.84 -27.93 4.72
N PRO A 267 5.65 -28.52 4.44
CA PRO A 267 4.59 -28.56 5.43
C PRO A 267 5.06 -29.40 6.64
N SER A 268 4.54 -29.07 7.81
CA SER A 268 4.72 -29.88 9.01
C SER A 268 3.99 -31.21 8.87
N ASP A 269 4.40 -32.19 9.67
CA ASP A 269 3.67 -33.45 9.82
C ASP A 269 2.24 -33.23 10.36
N LEU A 270 1.40 -34.23 10.20
CA LEU A 270 0.04 -34.18 10.77
C LEU A 270 0.11 -34.05 12.29
N CYS A 271 -0.77 -33.22 12.82
CA CYS A 271 -0.86 -33.04 14.28
C CYS A 271 -1.26 -34.33 14.99
N THR A 272 -0.90 -34.47 16.27
CA THR A 272 -1.32 -35.59 17.13
C THR A 272 -2.82 -35.58 17.34
N ASP A 273 -3.37 -36.65 17.89
CA ASP A 273 -4.82 -36.73 18.20
C ASP A 273 -5.22 -35.76 19.32
N GLU A 274 -4.33 -35.51 20.27
CA GLU A 274 -4.53 -34.52 21.34
C GLU A 274 -4.62 -33.09 20.77
N GLU A 275 -3.75 -32.76 19.86
CA GLU A 275 -3.79 -31.46 19.16
C GLU A 275 -5.00 -31.36 18.25
N PHE A 276 -5.31 -32.45 17.51
CA PHE A 276 -6.43 -32.48 16.58
C PHE A 276 -7.77 -32.24 17.28
N VAL A 277 -8.06 -32.96 18.38
CA VAL A 277 -9.34 -32.82 19.08
C VAL A 277 -9.55 -31.38 19.58
N ARG A 278 -8.51 -30.76 20.13
CA ARG A 278 -8.60 -29.38 20.57
C ARG A 278 -8.81 -28.42 19.40
N ARG A 279 -8.05 -28.54 18.31
CA ARG A 279 -8.13 -27.65 17.15
C ARG A 279 -9.46 -27.77 16.45
N VAL A 280 -9.95 -28.98 16.18
CA VAL A 280 -11.20 -29.18 15.43
C VAL A 280 -12.41 -28.61 16.16
N TYR A 281 -12.47 -28.69 17.50
CA TYR A 281 -13.54 -28.06 18.29
C TYR A 281 -13.51 -26.53 18.14
N LEU A 282 -12.34 -25.93 18.27
CA LEU A 282 -12.17 -24.47 18.12
C LEU A 282 -12.47 -24.00 16.71
N ASP A 283 -12.01 -24.75 15.69
CA ASP A 283 -12.14 -24.35 14.29
C ASP A 283 -13.58 -24.54 13.77
N VAL A 284 -14.30 -25.60 14.24
CA VAL A 284 -15.64 -25.92 13.75
C VAL A 284 -16.74 -25.23 14.56
N ILE A 285 -16.64 -25.22 15.87
CA ILE A 285 -17.72 -24.75 16.77
C ILE A 285 -17.31 -23.65 17.75
N GLY A 286 -16.05 -23.21 17.73
CA GLY A 286 -15.57 -22.06 18.52
C GLY A 286 -15.43 -22.30 20.02
N VAL A 287 -15.60 -23.54 20.51
CA VAL A 287 -15.48 -23.90 21.93
C VAL A 287 -14.47 -25.02 22.15
N LEU A 288 -14.01 -25.19 23.38
CA LEU A 288 -13.14 -26.31 23.74
C LEU A 288 -13.95 -27.59 23.95
N PRO A 289 -13.37 -28.79 23.66
CA PRO A 289 -14.01 -30.05 23.98
C PRO A 289 -14.14 -30.25 25.48
N GLU A 290 -15.20 -30.87 25.92
CA GLU A 290 -15.33 -31.33 27.31
C GLU A 290 -14.27 -32.42 27.61
N PRO A 291 -13.81 -32.56 28.87
CA PRO A 291 -12.82 -33.58 29.21
C PRO A 291 -13.25 -35.00 28.86
N ALA A 292 -14.55 -35.29 28.98
CA ALA A 292 -15.12 -36.60 28.62
C ALA A 292 -15.08 -36.84 27.10
N GLU A 293 -15.37 -35.82 26.27
CA GLU A 293 -15.33 -35.88 24.83
C GLU A 293 -13.89 -36.10 24.33
N SER A 294 -12.92 -35.34 24.89
CA SER A 294 -11.50 -35.50 24.60
C SER A 294 -11.02 -36.93 24.92
N LYS A 295 -11.35 -37.42 26.11
CA LYS A 295 -10.97 -38.79 26.53
C LYS A 295 -11.58 -39.85 25.63
N ALA A 296 -12.86 -39.73 25.29
CA ALA A 296 -13.54 -40.67 24.41
C ALA A 296 -12.87 -40.70 22.98
N PHE A 297 -12.54 -39.55 22.44
CA PHE A 297 -11.83 -39.45 21.16
C PHE A 297 -10.44 -40.09 21.22
N LEU A 298 -9.67 -39.83 22.24
CA LEU A 298 -8.30 -40.34 22.36
C LEU A 298 -8.20 -41.87 22.51
N VAL A 299 -9.19 -42.49 23.18
CA VAL A 299 -9.24 -43.96 23.33
C VAL A 299 -9.90 -44.67 22.13
N ASP A 300 -10.54 -43.94 21.24
CA ASP A 300 -11.16 -44.47 20.03
C ASP A 300 -10.05 -44.96 19.07
N THR A 301 -10.14 -46.22 18.65
CA THR A 301 -9.19 -46.87 17.75
C THR A 301 -9.65 -46.88 16.30
N ASP A 302 -10.82 -46.31 16.00
CA ASP A 302 -11.35 -46.22 14.64
C ASP A 302 -10.42 -45.35 13.75
N PRO A 303 -9.90 -45.87 12.64
CA PRO A 303 -9.09 -45.10 11.71
C PRO A 303 -9.82 -43.87 11.10
N ALA A 304 -11.15 -43.89 11.06
CA ALA A 304 -11.99 -42.80 10.58
C ALA A 304 -12.43 -41.82 11.69
N LYS A 305 -11.92 -41.95 12.95
CA LYS A 305 -12.39 -41.16 14.09
C LYS A 305 -12.32 -39.66 13.88
N ARG A 306 -11.30 -39.15 13.19
CA ARG A 306 -11.14 -37.73 12.89
C ARG A 306 -12.28 -37.21 11.99
N ALA A 307 -12.58 -37.91 10.90
CA ALA A 307 -13.67 -37.56 9.99
C ALA A 307 -15.03 -37.60 10.70
N LYS A 308 -15.26 -38.69 11.46
CA LYS A 308 -16.53 -38.86 12.22
C LYS A 308 -16.69 -37.78 13.31
N LEU A 309 -15.60 -37.29 13.88
CA LEU A 309 -15.66 -36.19 14.82
C LEU A 309 -16.06 -34.90 14.13
N ILE A 310 -15.48 -34.60 12.97
CA ILE A 310 -15.86 -33.41 12.15
C ILE A 310 -17.35 -33.46 11.84
N ASP A 311 -17.86 -34.58 11.31
CA ASP A 311 -19.28 -34.74 10.95
C ASP A 311 -20.18 -34.45 12.15
N ARG A 312 -19.85 -34.99 13.31
CA ARG A 312 -20.63 -34.76 14.56
C ARG A 312 -20.60 -33.30 15.00
N LEU A 313 -19.47 -32.61 14.84
CA LEU A 313 -19.35 -31.20 15.23
C LEU A 313 -20.15 -30.30 14.30
N LEU A 314 -20.21 -30.63 13.01
CA LEU A 314 -21.00 -29.88 12.02
C LEU A 314 -22.53 -29.96 12.29
N GLU A 315 -23.01 -31.02 12.97
CA GLU A 315 -24.40 -31.18 13.36
C GLU A 315 -24.79 -30.47 14.66
N ARG A 316 -23.79 -29.96 15.41
CA ARG A 316 -24.04 -29.29 16.71
C ARG A 316 -24.63 -27.89 16.54
N PRO A 317 -25.54 -27.45 17.41
CA PRO A 317 -26.09 -26.09 17.38
C PRO A 317 -25.02 -25.00 17.40
N GLU A 318 -23.93 -25.20 18.15
CA GLU A 318 -22.82 -24.27 18.29
C GLU A 318 -22.13 -23.97 16.94
N PHE A 319 -22.20 -24.89 15.98
CA PHE A 319 -21.68 -24.64 14.63
C PHE A 319 -22.41 -23.46 13.97
N ALA A 320 -23.73 -23.47 14.00
CA ALA A 320 -24.52 -22.38 13.44
C ALA A 320 -24.33 -21.06 14.20
N GLU A 321 -24.27 -21.12 15.53
CA GLU A 321 -24.04 -19.95 16.36
C GLU A 321 -22.67 -19.31 16.10
N PHE A 322 -21.62 -20.13 16.04
CA PHE A 322 -20.24 -19.66 15.80
C PHE A 322 -20.08 -19.03 14.41
N TRP A 323 -20.60 -19.66 13.37
CA TRP A 323 -20.46 -19.17 12.00
C TRP A 323 -21.41 -18.02 11.67
N ALA A 324 -22.48 -17.84 12.40
CA ALA A 324 -23.34 -16.66 12.30
C ALA A 324 -22.67 -15.38 12.86
N LEU A 325 -21.62 -15.53 13.69
CA LEU A 325 -20.86 -14.39 14.25
C LEU A 325 -19.70 -13.96 13.37
N LYS A 326 -19.28 -14.79 12.43
CA LYS A 326 -18.20 -14.52 11.45
C LYS A 326 -18.74 -13.95 10.15
#